data_2daaaf32ba8c93c5ae4687caa433075d
#
_entry.id   2daaaf32ba8c93c5ae4687caa433075d
#
_cell.length_a   1.000
_cell.length_b   1.000
_cell.length_c   1.000
_cell.angle_alpha   90.00
_cell.angle_beta   90.00
_cell.angle_gamma   90.00
#
_symmetry.space_group_name_H-M   'P 1'
#
loop_
_entity.id
_entity.type
_entity.pdbx_description
1 polymer ?
#
loop_
_entity_poly.entity_id
_entity_poly.type
_entity_poly.pdbx_seq_one_letter_code
_entity_poly.pdbx_strand_id
1 'polypeptide(L)'
;MKFYLFLTVFFLTVNCLQAQSPGIPKKEQNFDLALGMGENSSFSYALSWNQSHGLFSSNKFRLGYGLRFSGFTGSDLNYITAPADLTGDDNTLDTLLIGSAHTMGLSALINLQYQFSPKFKIGFNIDAIGLGFGSTGNGQFISSENTGQYPETVEASPSSFNLLLGGDNDLGQIKSEFYIAYALSEKTWLRGGMDMTFSEYTADQELTNANDRFRSKPMLIFLAVSFNPFKN
;
A
#
# COMPACT_ATOMS: atom_id res chain seq x y z
N MET A 1 -31.10 -9.70 -24.41
CA MET A 1 -30.46 -10.34 -25.56
C MET A 1 -29.13 -9.67 -25.99
N LYS A 2 -29.04 -8.34 -26.05
CA LYS A 2 -27.78 -7.63 -26.45
C LYS A 2 -26.61 -7.81 -25.48
N PHE A 3 -26.85 -7.94 -24.19
CA PHE A 3 -25.81 -8.09 -23.16
C PHE A 3 -25.10 -9.46 -23.22
N TYR A 4 -25.84 -10.52 -23.47
CA TYR A 4 -25.28 -11.88 -23.62
C TYR A 4 -24.40 -12.02 -24.88
N LEU A 5 -24.78 -11.31 -25.95
CA LEU A 5 -23.98 -11.30 -27.18
C LEU A 5 -22.62 -10.63 -26.97
N PHE A 6 -22.59 -9.56 -26.19
CA PHE A 6 -21.34 -8.85 -25.86
C PHE A 6 -20.41 -9.70 -25.00
N LEU A 7 -20.98 -10.41 -24.01
CA LEU A 7 -20.22 -11.33 -23.16
C LEU A 7 -19.66 -12.52 -23.94
N THR A 8 -20.44 -13.07 -24.86
CA THR A 8 -20.04 -14.21 -25.70
C THR A 8 -18.95 -13.83 -26.71
N VAL A 9 -19.04 -12.62 -27.30
CA VAL A 9 -18.00 -12.09 -28.20
C VAL A 9 -16.73 -11.79 -27.43
N PHE A 10 -16.84 -11.25 -26.22
CA PHE A 10 -15.68 -11.01 -25.34
C PHE A 10 -14.96 -12.31 -24.96
N PHE A 11 -15.72 -13.37 -24.62
CA PHE A 11 -15.14 -14.69 -24.30
C PHE A 11 -14.52 -15.37 -25.52
N LEU A 12 -15.10 -15.22 -26.71
CA LEU A 12 -14.56 -15.77 -27.96
C LEU A 12 -13.28 -15.07 -28.40
N THR A 13 -13.19 -13.73 -28.25
CA THR A 13 -11.96 -12.99 -28.60
C THR A 13 -10.82 -13.29 -27.66
N VAL A 14 -11.08 -13.56 -26.38
CA VAL A 14 -10.05 -13.96 -25.40
C VAL A 14 -9.44 -15.33 -25.76
N ASN A 15 -10.23 -16.27 -26.30
CA ASN A 15 -9.72 -17.60 -26.66
C ASN A 15 -8.91 -17.63 -27.97
N CYS A 16 -9.20 -16.74 -28.94
CA CYS A 16 -8.45 -16.67 -30.20
C CYS A 16 -7.03 -16.07 -30.05
N LEU A 17 -6.73 -15.37 -28.96
CA LEU A 17 -5.42 -14.77 -28.69
C LEU A 17 -4.41 -15.77 -28.06
N GLN A 18 -4.80 -17.00 -27.78
CA GLN A 18 -3.92 -18.00 -27.14
C GLN A 18 -3.00 -18.75 -28.10
N ALA A 19 -3.12 -18.56 -29.40
CA ALA A 19 -2.52 -19.47 -30.38
C ALA A 19 -1.00 -19.36 -30.58
N GLN A 20 -0.30 -18.30 -30.09
CA GLN A 20 1.17 -18.15 -30.21
C GLN A 20 1.76 -17.23 -29.11
N SER A 21 1.36 -17.37 -27.85
CA SER A 21 1.96 -16.56 -26.79
C SER A 21 3.20 -17.24 -26.22
N PRO A 22 4.33 -16.54 -26.08
CA PRO A 22 5.47 -17.08 -25.34
C PRO A 22 4.98 -17.48 -23.94
N GLY A 23 5.40 -18.63 -23.44
CA GLY A 23 5.00 -19.15 -22.14
C GLY A 23 5.30 -18.14 -21.02
N ILE A 24 4.52 -18.19 -19.94
CA ILE A 24 4.76 -17.32 -18.78
C ILE A 24 6.14 -17.64 -18.21
N PRO A 25 7.06 -16.66 -18.10
CA PRO A 25 8.43 -16.91 -17.66
C PRO A 25 8.45 -17.36 -16.19
N LYS A 26 9.38 -18.26 -15.85
CA LYS A 26 9.54 -18.73 -14.47
C LYS A 26 10.02 -17.63 -13.53
N LYS A 27 10.87 -16.71 -14.00
CA LYS A 27 11.40 -15.57 -13.24
C LYS A 27 11.07 -14.28 -13.97
N GLU A 28 10.64 -13.27 -13.22
CA GLU A 28 10.38 -11.92 -13.72
C GLU A 28 10.94 -10.89 -12.73
N GLN A 29 11.57 -9.84 -13.26
CA GLN A 29 12.08 -8.72 -12.48
C GLN A 29 11.52 -7.44 -13.07
N ASN A 30 11.02 -6.55 -12.20
CA ASN A 30 10.43 -5.30 -12.65
C ASN A 30 10.91 -4.14 -11.77
N PHE A 31 11.04 -2.98 -12.37
CA PHE A 31 11.06 -1.69 -11.68
C PHE A 31 9.71 -1.03 -11.87
N ASP A 32 9.13 -0.57 -10.79
CA ASP A 32 7.79 0.02 -10.77
C ASP A 32 7.86 1.47 -10.32
N LEU A 33 7.11 2.33 -11.01
CA LEU A 33 6.79 3.68 -10.56
C LEU A 33 5.27 3.76 -10.39
N ALA A 34 4.82 4.07 -9.18
CA ALA A 34 3.42 4.18 -8.81
C ALA A 34 3.09 5.57 -8.26
N LEU A 35 1.91 6.07 -8.60
CA LEU A 35 1.34 7.32 -8.07
C LEU A 35 -0.10 7.04 -7.67
N GLY A 36 -0.51 7.49 -6.49
CA GLY A 36 -1.85 7.30 -5.94
C GLY A 36 -2.46 8.61 -5.46
N MET A 37 -3.79 8.68 -5.53
CA MET A 37 -4.59 9.81 -5.06
C MET A 37 -5.78 9.31 -4.25
N GLY A 38 -6.14 10.03 -3.19
CA GLY A 38 -7.26 9.73 -2.32
C GLY A 38 -7.96 10.96 -1.80
N GLU A 39 -8.79 10.78 -0.79
CA GLU A 39 -9.48 11.86 -0.10
C GLU A 39 -8.50 12.74 0.70
N ASN A 40 -8.98 13.89 1.19
CA ASN A 40 -8.22 14.83 2.02
C ASN A 40 -6.89 15.24 1.39
N SER A 41 -6.88 15.50 0.09
CA SER A 41 -5.67 15.79 -0.68
C SER A 41 -4.56 14.76 -0.51
N SER A 42 -4.94 13.51 -0.20
CA SER A 42 -3.99 12.43 -0.02
C SER A 42 -3.34 12.06 -1.34
N PHE A 43 -2.02 11.96 -1.30
CA PHE A 43 -1.19 11.58 -2.44
C PHE A 43 -0.12 10.59 -1.99
N SER A 44 0.09 9.54 -2.79
CA SER A 44 1.17 8.58 -2.55
C SER A 44 2.04 8.41 -3.79
N TYR A 45 3.30 8.08 -3.58
CA TYR A 45 4.22 7.68 -4.63
C TYR A 45 5.07 6.49 -4.17
N ALA A 46 5.51 5.68 -5.11
CA ALA A 46 6.43 4.60 -4.80
C ALA A 46 7.34 4.26 -5.99
N LEU A 47 8.60 3.96 -5.67
CA LEU A 47 9.56 3.32 -6.54
C LEU A 47 9.86 1.94 -5.97
N SER A 48 9.72 0.89 -6.77
CA SER A 48 9.97 -0.46 -6.31
C SER A 48 10.83 -1.23 -7.31
N TRP A 49 11.68 -2.10 -6.77
CA TRP A 49 12.24 -3.21 -7.51
C TRP A 49 11.61 -4.50 -6.99
N ASN A 50 11.12 -5.33 -7.90
CA ASN A 50 10.43 -6.57 -7.58
C ASN A 50 11.04 -7.74 -8.34
N GLN A 51 11.20 -8.87 -7.68
CA GLN A 51 11.52 -10.14 -8.30
C GLN A 51 10.48 -11.18 -7.94
N SER A 52 9.86 -11.80 -8.94
CA SER A 52 8.85 -12.84 -8.72
C SER A 52 9.22 -14.13 -9.43
N HIS A 53 8.80 -15.25 -8.84
CA HIS A 53 9.02 -16.60 -9.32
C HIS A 53 7.70 -17.30 -9.57
N GLY A 54 7.51 -17.86 -10.76
CA GLY A 54 6.37 -18.69 -11.08
C GLY A 54 6.42 -19.98 -10.29
N LEU A 55 5.31 -20.31 -9.65
CA LEU A 55 5.09 -21.55 -8.93
C LEU A 55 4.31 -22.51 -9.83
N PHE A 56 4.52 -23.80 -9.61
CA PHE A 56 3.94 -24.88 -10.40
C PHE A 56 4.38 -24.85 -11.88
N SER A 57 4.00 -25.83 -12.64
CA SER A 57 4.38 -25.97 -14.05
C SER A 57 3.83 -24.88 -14.97
N SER A 58 2.69 -24.26 -14.58
CA SER A 58 2.06 -23.21 -15.38
C SER A 58 2.67 -21.83 -15.19
N ASN A 59 3.48 -21.60 -14.14
CA ASN A 59 4.02 -20.30 -13.72
C ASN A 59 2.98 -19.17 -13.55
N LYS A 60 1.69 -19.51 -13.56
CA LYS A 60 0.60 -18.51 -13.45
C LYS A 60 0.52 -17.89 -12.06
N PHE A 61 0.62 -18.71 -11.02
CA PHE A 61 0.73 -18.22 -9.66
C PHE A 61 2.19 -17.88 -9.36
N ARG A 62 2.43 -16.69 -8.82
CA ARG A 62 3.78 -16.17 -8.62
C ARG A 62 3.91 -15.61 -7.21
N LEU A 63 5.02 -15.93 -6.58
CA LEU A 63 5.46 -15.36 -5.32
C LEU A 63 6.73 -14.55 -5.57
N GLY A 64 6.82 -13.39 -4.97
CA GLY A 64 7.95 -12.50 -5.14
C GLY A 64 8.29 -11.73 -3.88
N TYR A 65 9.38 -11.02 -3.98
CA TYR A 65 9.88 -10.08 -2.99
C TYR A 65 10.48 -8.87 -3.69
N GLY A 66 10.70 -7.82 -2.95
CA GLY A 66 11.26 -6.61 -3.52
C GLY A 66 11.70 -5.61 -2.47
N LEU A 67 12.15 -4.46 -2.94
CA LEU A 67 12.44 -3.28 -2.16
C LEU A 67 11.56 -2.14 -2.67
N ARG A 68 10.99 -1.37 -1.76
CA ARG A 68 10.15 -0.21 -2.07
C ARG A 68 10.62 1.00 -1.28
N PHE A 69 10.84 2.09 -1.99
CA PHE A 69 10.81 3.42 -1.43
C PHE A 69 9.44 4.02 -1.72
N SER A 70 8.75 4.49 -0.68
CA SER A 70 7.42 5.07 -0.81
C SER A 70 7.29 6.37 -0.02
N GLY A 71 6.36 7.21 -0.41
CA GLY A 71 5.97 8.39 0.33
C GLY A 71 4.48 8.60 0.28
N PHE A 72 3.97 9.27 1.32
CA PHE A 72 2.58 9.64 1.49
C PHE A 72 2.49 11.07 2.02
N THR A 73 1.55 11.83 1.48
CA THR A 73 1.17 13.15 1.99
C THR A 73 -0.34 13.25 2.09
N GLY A 74 -0.83 14.03 3.04
CA GLY A 74 -2.26 14.32 3.17
C GLY A 74 -2.49 15.51 4.08
N SER A 75 -3.65 16.13 3.97
CA SER A 75 -4.03 17.31 4.76
C SER A 75 -5.20 17.00 5.70
N ASP A 76 -5.14 17.56 6.90
CA ASP A 76 -6.21 17.45 7.91
C ASP A 76 -6.63 15.99 8.17
N LEU A 77 -5.63 15.14 8.40
CA LEU A 77 -5.85 13.73 8.63
C LEU A 77 -6.02 13.42 10.11
N ASN A 78 -7.05 12.63 10.41
CA ASN A 78 -7.26 12.06 11.73
C ASN A 78 -6.36 10.82 11.87
N TYR A 79 -5.45 10.88 12.83
CA TYR A 79 -4.66 9.76 13.30
C TYR A 79 -5.26 9.30 14.62
N ILE A 80 -5.78 8.08 14.67
CA ILE A 80 -6.40 7.49 15.85
C ILE A 80 -5.41 6.60 16.61
N THR A 81 -5.66 6.35 17.87
CA THR A 81 -4.92 5.39 18.72
C THR A 81 -4.51 4.16 17.93
N ALA A 82 -3.20 3.81 17.93
CA ALA A 82 -2.65 2.74 17.11
C ALA A 82 -2.44 1.39 17.83
N PRO A 83 -2.04 1.32 19.13
CA PRO A 83 -1.80 0.06 19.83
C PRO A 83 -3.04 -0.84 19.85
N ALA A 84 -2.86 -2.12 19.51
CA ALA A 84 -3.95 -3.08 19.34
C ALA A 84 -4.75 -3.34 20.63
N ASP A 85 -4.11 -3.24 21.78
CA ASP A 85 -4.73 -3.39 23.10
C ASP A 85 -5.64 -2.22 23.48
N LEU A 86 -5.48 -1.06 22.85
CA LEU A 86 -6.31 0.14 23.04
C LEU A 86 -7.40 0.30 21.96
N THR A 87 -7.31 -0.38 20.83
CA THR A 87 -8.25 -0.22 19.71
C THR A 87 -9.56 -0.99 19.89
N GLY A 88 -9.67 -1.80 20.93
CA GLY A 88 -10.85 -2.63 21.22
C GLY A 88 -11.96 -1.94 22.03
N ASP A 89 -11.72 -0.74 22.55
CA ASP A 89 -12.66 0.03 23.38
C ASP A 89 -12.75 1.47 22.87
N ASP A 90 -13.95 1.93 22.52
CA ASP A 90 -14.17 3.29 22.02
C ASP A 90 -13.75 4.38 23.04
N ASN A 91 -13.73 4.07 24.32
CA ASN A 91 -13.31 5.01 25.38
C ASN A 91 -11.80 5.24 25.43
N THR A 92 -11.01 4.37 24.77
CA THR A 92 -9.55 4.48 24.69
C THR A 92 -9.06 5.02 23.34
N LEU A 93 -10.01 5.37 22.44
CA LEU A 93 -9.70 5.92 21.12
C LEU A 93 -9.55 7.43 21.19
N ASP A 94 -8.31 7.89 21.18
CA ASP A 94 -7.97 9.30 21.02
C ASP A 94 -7.65 9.64 19.57
N THR A 95 -7.69 10.93 19.24
CA THR A 95 -7.36 11.42 17.91
C THR A 95 -6.23 12.44 17.97
N LEU A 96 -5.27 12.31 17.08
CA LEU A 96 -4.27 13.31 16.77
C LEU A 96 -4.56 13.85 15.36
N LEU A 97 -5.10 15.06 15.25
CA LEU A 97 -5.36 15.71 13.97
C LEU A 97 -4.10 16.36 13.46
N ILE A 98 -3.55 15.86 12.36
CA ILE A 98 -2.33 16.37 11.71
C ILE A 98 -2.74 17.16 10.47
N GLY A 99 -2.52 18.49 10.50
CA GLY A 99 -2.90 19.39 9.40
C GLY A 99 -2.14 19.16 8.10
N SER A 100 -0.88 18.71 8.18
CA SER A 100 -0.07 18.35 7.01
C SER A 100 0.81 17.16 7.33
N ALA A 101 0.38 15.98 6.92
CA ALA A 101 1.12 14.75 7.10
C ALA A 101 2.09 14.53 5.92
N HIS A 102 3.32 14.15 6.23
CA HIS A 102 4.31 13.74 5.23
C HIS A 102 5.17 12.61 5.79
N THR A 103 4.95 11.40 5.28
CA THR A 103 5.67 10.20 5.67
C THR A 103 6.34 9.55 4.48
N MET A 104 7.48 8.93 4.71
CA MET A 104 8.24 8.15 3.73
C MET A 104 8.65 6.82 4.36
N GLY A 105 8.91 5.82 3.52
CA GLY A 105 9.39 4.52 3.96
C GLY A 105 10.34 3.86 2.97
N LEU A 106 11.26 3.08 3.51
CA LEU A 106 12.09 2.14 2.74
C LEU A 106 11.83 0.74 3.30
N SER A 107 11.19 -0.11 2.53
CA SER A 107 10.68 -1.41 3.00
C SER A 107 11.09 -2.55 2.08
N ALA A 108 11.32 -3.72 2.67
CA ALA A 108 11.23 -4.99 1.95
C ALA A 108 9.74 -5.35 1.82
N LEU A 109 9.34 -5.80 0.63
CA LEU A 109 7.96 -6.16 0.35
C LEU A 109 7.82 -7.61 -0.10
N ILE A 110 6.61 -8.15 0.09
CA ILE A 110 6.15 -9.42 -0.46
C ILE A 110 5.19 -9.12 -1.62
N ASN A 111 5.31 -9.90 -2.67
CA ASN A 111 4.51 -9.77 -3.87
C ASN A 111 3.83 -11.10 -4.21
N LEU A 112 2.51 -11.09 -4.38
CA LEU A 112 1.72 -12.21 -4.86
C LEU A 112 1.06 -11.82 -6.17
N GLN A 113 1.12 -12.70 -7.18
CA GLN A 113 0.50 -12.44 -8.48
C GLN A 113 -0.16 -13.70 -9.02
N TYR A 114 -1.25 -13.49 -9.76
CA TYR A 114 -1.81 -14.52 -10.62
C TYR A 114 -1.92 -13.98 -12.05
N GLN A 115 -1.22 -14.63 -12.98
CA GLN A 115 -1.18 -14.26 -14.39
C GLN A 115 -2.15 -15.13 -15.19
N PHE A 116 -3.28 -14.52 -15.59
CA PHE A 116 -4.32 -15.22 -16.36
C PHE A 116 -3.86 -15.55 -17.79
N SER A 117 -3.15 -14.60 -18.39
CA SER A 117 -2.66 -14.67 -19.77
C SER A 117 -1.33 -13.91 -19.89
N PRO A 118 -0.64 -13.99 -21.04
CA PRO A 118 0.55 -13.16 -21.27
C PRO A 118 0.32 -11.64 -21.16
N LYS A 119 -0.93 -11.20 -21.25
CA LYS A 119 -1.30 -9.77 -21.22
C LYS A 119 -2.00 -9.31 -19.93
N PHE A 120 -2.50 -10.22 -19.09
CA PHE A 120 -3.28 -9.86 -17.90
C PHE A 120 -2.81 -10.59 -16.67
N LYS A 121 -2.60 -9.84 -15.59
CA LYS A 121 -2.36 -10.36 -14.24
C LYS A 121 -3.06 -9.51 -13.19
N ILE A 122 -3.40 -10.14 -12.07
CA ILE A 122 -3.73 -9.45 -10.82
C ILE A 122 -2.59 -9.66 -9.84
N GLY A 123 -2.47 -8.78 -8.87
CA GLY A 123 -1.44 -8.93 -7.86
C GLY A 123 -1.75 -8.15 -6.60
N PHE A 124 -1.00 -8.51 -5.59
CA PHE A 124 -1.00 -7.90 -4.27
C PHE A 124 0.44 -7.71 -3.81
N ASN A 125 0.78 -6.49 -3.40
CA ASN A 125 2.06 -6.15 -2.80
C ASN A 125 1.80 -5.68 -1.37
N ILE A 126 2.64 -6.06 -0.44
CA ILE A 126 2.59 -5.56 0.93
C ILE A 126 4.00 -5.37 1.48
N ASP A 127 4.24 -4.25 2.15
CA ASP A 127 5.47 -4.01 2.88
C ASP A 127 5.52 -4.91 4.11
N ALA A 128 6.63 -5.58 4.33
CA ALA A 128 6.80 -6.55 5.41
C ALA A 128 7.63 -6.01 6.56
N ILE A 129 8.77 -5.39 6.25
CA ILE A 129 9.68 -4.81 7.24
C ILE A 129 10.43 -3.64 6.60
N GLY A 130 10.71 -2.59 7.36
CA GLY A 130 11.40 -1.42 6.84
C GLY A 130 11.65 -0.32 7.87
N LEU A 131 11.98 0.84 7.34
CA LEU A 131 12.21 2.06 8.10
C LEU A 131 11.26 3.15 7.60
N GLY A 132 10.69 3.89 8.55
CA GLY A 132 9.85 5.07 8.32
C GLY A 132 10.61 6.35 8.66
N PHE A 133 10.32 7.42 7.95
CA PHE A 133 10.85 8.75 8.20
C PHE A 133 9.93 9.80 7.55
N GLY A 134 10.16 11.08 7.83
CA GLY A 134 9.34 12.15 7.27
C GLY A 134 9.41 13.42 8.10
N SER A 135 8.40 14.26 7.95
CA SER A 135 8.35 15.54 8.64
C SER A 135 7.72 15.41 10.01
N THR A 136 8.41 15.88 11.04
CA THR A 136 7.84 16.18 12.34
C THR A 136 6.83 17.32 12.19
N GLY A 137 5.71 17.25 12.88
CA GLY A 137 4.67 18.26 12.86
C GLY A 137 3.92 18.35 14.18
N ASN A 138 3.15 19.42 14.34
CA ASN A 138 2.25 19.58 15.47
C ASN A 138 0.88 19.03 15.09
N GLY A 139 0.33 18.18 15.94
CA GLY A 139 -1.04 17.69 15.85
C GLY A 139 -1.92 18.25 16.96
N GLN A 140 -3.19 18.47 16.65
CA GLN A 140 -4.19 18.77 17.68
C GLN A 140 -4.62 17.46 18.33
N PHE A 141 -4.40 17.35 19.64
CA PHE A 141 -4.80 16.19 20.42
C PHE A 141 -6.24 16.32 20.91
N ILE A 142 -7.05 15.32 20.64
CA ILE A 142 -8.45 15.22 21.02
C ILE A 142 -8.63 13.94 21.82
N SER A 143 -8.76 14.08 23.15
CA SER A 143 -8.93 12.94 24.04
C SER A 143 -10.38 12.50 24.13
N SER A 144 -10.60 11.20 24.16
CA SER A 144 -11.88 10.57 24.44
C SER A 144 -12.35 10.84 25.90
N GLU A 145 -11.43 10.94 26.84
CA GLU A 145 -11.73 11.14 28.26
C GLU A 145 -11.93 12.61 28.69
N ASN A 146 -11.57 13.58 27.84
CA ASN A 146 -11.71 15.03 28.08
C ASN A 146 -11.25 15.51 29.46
N THR A 147 -10.09 15.01 29.93
CA THR A 147 -9.62 15.25 31.30
C THR A 147 -8.96 16.63 31.51
N GLY A 148 -8.62 17.35 30.43
CA GLY A 148 -7.86 18.61 30.48
C GLY A 148 -6.44 18.47 31.04
N GLN A 149 -5.94 17.25 31.18
CA GLN A 149 -4.61 16.95 31.71
C GLN A 149 -3.49 16.99 30.65
N TYR A 150 -3.88 16.89 29.39
CA TYR A 150 -2.95 16.80 28.26
C TYR A 150 -2.95 18.10 27.44
N PRO A 151 -1.84 18.43 26.79
CA PRO A 151 -1.76 19.62 25.94
C PRO A 151 -2.69 19.47 24.71
N GLU A 152 -3.30 20.58 24.29
CA GLU A 152 -4.13 20.60 23.07
C GLU A 152 -3.29 20.39 21.80
N THR A 153 -2.01 20.70 21.84
CA THR A 153 -1.08 20.57 20.71
C THR A 153 0.10 19.72 21.12
N VAL A 154 0.42 18.72 20.31
CA VAL A 154 1.45 17.72 20.56
C VAL A 154 2.36 17.64 19.33
N GLU A 155 3.67 17.66 19.54
CA GLU A 155 4.64 17.37 18.50
C GLU A 155 4.67 15.85 18.25
N ALA A 156 4.68 15.47 16.97
CA ALA A 156 4.74 14.07 16.57
C ALA A 156 5.60 13.87 15.32
N SER A 157 6.26 12.75 15.24
CA SER A 157 7.11 12.35 14.12
C SER A 157 6.65 11.03 13.52
N PRO A 158 6.85 10.78 12.21
CA PRO A 158 6.59 9.48 11.62
C PRO A 158 7.32 8.38 12.37
N SER A 159 6.61 7.29 12.72
CA SER A 159 7.21 6.12 13.38
C SER A 159 8.35 5.55 12.55
N SER A 160 9.50 5.33 13.17
CA SER A 160 10.77 5.05 12.47
C SER A 160 10.95 3.60 12.04
N PHE A 161 10.18 2.67 12.59
CA PHE A 161 10.28 1.24 12.29
C PHE A 161 8.97 0.72 11.72
N ASN A 162 9.05 -0.03 10.61
CA ASN A 162 7.91 -0.61 9.91
C ASN A 162 7.95 -2.12 10.06
N LEU A 163 6.86 -2.73 10.54
CA LEU A 163 6.76 -4.18 10.69
C LEU A 163 5.33 -4.65 10.49
N LEU A 164 5.13 -5.54 9.54
CA LEU A 164 3.87 -6.23 9.29
C LEU A 164 3.68 -7.37 10.30
N LEU A 165 2.71 -7.23 11.18
CA LEU A 165 2.32 -8.24 12.16
C LEU A 165 0.88 -8.73 11.93
N GLY A 166 0.11 -7.96 11.19
CA GLY A 166 -1.29 -8.22 10.82
C GLY A 166 -2.28 -7.39 11.62
N GLY A 167 -3.11 -6.63 10.91
CA GLY A 167 -4.19 -5.81 11.46
C GLY A 167 -3.69 -4.67 12.35
N ASP A 168 -4.25 -4.55 13.55
CA ASP A 168 -3.91 -3.46 14.46
C ASP A 168 -2.56 -3.64 15.18
N ASN A 169 -1.93 -4.80 15.05
CA ASN A 169 -0.57 -5.03 15.55
C ASN A 169 0.53 -4.46 14.64
N ASP A 170 0.20 -4.03 13.44
CA ASP A 170 1.17 -3.46 12.50
C ASP A 170 1.86 -2.23 13.09
N LEU A 171 3.11 -2.00 12.69
CA LEU A 171 3.94 -0.87 13.17
C LEU A 171 4.37 0.00 11.99
N GLY A 172 4.31 1.34 12.20
CA GLY A 172 4.93 2.32 11.32
C GLY A 172 4.21 2.52 9.98
N GLN A 173 5.01 2.69 8.94
CA GLN A 173 4.54 2.99 7.59
C GLN A 173 4.46 1.70 6.78
N ILE A 174 3.24 1.21 6.49
CA ILE A 174 3.02 0.00 5.69
C ILE A 174 2.14 0.33 4.50
N LYS A 175 2.65 0.04 3.32
CA LYS A 175 1.91 0.21 2.06
C LYS A 175 1.52 -1.13 1.49
N SER A 176 0.23 -1.30 1.17
CA SER A 176 -0.28 -2.45 0.45
C SER A 176 -1.01 -2.01 -0.82
N GLU A 177 -0.83 -2.76 -1.89
CA GLU A 177 -1.42 -2.48 -3.20
C GLU A 177 -2.14 -3.72 -3.72
N PHE A 178 -3.41 -3.60 -4.05
CA PHE A 178 -4.14 -4.59 -4.84
C PHE A 178 -4.36 -4.04 -6.24
N TYR A 179 -3.98 -4.78 -7.29
CA TYR A 179 -3.96 -4.26 -8.65
C TYR A 179 -4.34 -5.27 -9.73
N ILE A 180 -4.80 -4.71 -10.84
CA ILE A 180 -4.88 -5.37 -12.14
C ILE A 180 -3.74 -4.80 -12.99
N ALA A 181 -3.09 -5.65 -13.79
CA ALA A 181 -2.04 -5.24 -14.70
C ALA A 181 -2.30 -5.71 -16.13
N TYR A 182 -2.02 -4.83 -17.08
CA TYR A 182 -2.10 -5.08 -18.51
C TYR A 182 -0.75 -4.85 -19.18
N ALA A 183 -0.30 -5.80 -20.00
CA ALA A 183 0.96 -5.69 -20.74
C ALA A 183 0.79 -4.73 -21.92
N LEU A 184 1.46 -3.59 -21.89
CA LEU A 184 1.57 -2.66 -23.01
C LEU A 184 2.56 -3.16 -24.05
N SER A 185 3.62 -3.83 -23.60
CA SER A 185 4.63 -4.46 -24.43
C SER A 185 5.18 -5.71 -23.72
N GLU A 186 6.14 -6.37 -24.30
CA GLU A 186 6.82 -7.49 -23.64
C GLU A 186 7.56 -7.07 -22.37
N LYS A 187 8.02 -5.82 -22.31
CA LYS A 187 8.81 -5.28 -21.20
C LYS A 187 8.03 -4.37 -20.24
N THR A 188 6.84 -3.91 -20.66
CA THR A 188 6.14 -2.85 -19.94
C THR A 188 4.72 -3.27 -19.57
N TRP A 189 4.35 -3.07 -18.30
CA TRP A 189 3.02 -3.27 -17.80
C TRP A 189 2.45 -1.96 -17.27
N LEU A 190 1.17 -1.72 -17.55
CA LEU A 190 0.36 -0.72 -16.87
C LEU A 190 -0.36 -1.41 -15.72
N ARG A 191 -0.31 -0.85 -14.52
CA ARG A 191 -1.00 -1.34 -13.33
C ARG A 191 -1.96 -0.27 -12.83
N GLY A 192 -3.09 -0.70 -12.29
CA GLY A 192 -4.03 0.19 -11.63
C GLY A 192 -4.81 -0.57 -10.58
N GLY A 193 -5.18 0.12 -9.50
CA GLY A 193 -5.88 -0.52 -8.40
C GLY A 193 -6.00 0.35 -7.17
N MET A 194 -6.07 -0.31 -6.01
CA MET A 194 -6.24 0.32 -4.71
C MET A 194 -4.93 0.22 -3.93
N ASP A 195 -4.58 1.32 -3.30
CA ASP A 195 -3.44 1.50 -2.41
C ASP A 195 -3.98 1.78 -1.00
N MET A 196 -3.65 0.93 -0.05
CA MET A 196 -3.91 1.14 1.37
C MET A 196 -2.58 1.47 2.04
N THR A 197 -2.48 2.69 2.53
CA THR A 197 -1.28 3.16 3.23
C THR A 197 -1.60 3.27 4.71
N PHE A 198 -0.89 2.51 5.55
CA PHE A 198 -0.83 2.78 6.99
C PHE A 198 0.23 3.84 7.20
N SER A 199 -0.18 4.96 7.75
CA SER A 199 0.69 6.06 8.14
C SER A 199 0.60 6.22 9.65
N GLU A 200 1.72 6.13 10.34
CA GLU A 200 1.79 6.19 11.79
C GLU A 200 2.73 7.28 12.26
N TYR A 201 2.29 8.05 13.25
CA TYR A 201 3.06 9.05 13.96
C TYR A 201 3.22 8.64 15.42
N THR A 202 4.39 8.92 15.96
CA THR A 202 4.70 8.79 17.39
C THR A 202 4.83 10.18 17.99
N ALA A 203 4.02 10.47 19.02
CA ALA A 203 4.08 11.69 19.78
C ALA A 203 5.38 11.75 20.61
N ASP A 204 5.85 12.97 20.92
CA ASP A 204 7.06 13.20 21.71
C ASP A 204 6.89 12.89 23.20
N GLN A 205 5.66 12.62 23.63
CA GLN A 205 5.29 12.27 24.99
C GLN A 205 4.14 11.26 25.04
N GLU A 206 4.06 10.49 26.11
CA GLU A 206 2.91 9.64 26.39
C GLU A 206 1.67 10.50 26.74
N LEU A 207 0.54 10.13 26.16
CA LEU A 207 -0.76 10.78 26.34
C LEU A 207 -1.70 9.85 27.13
N THR A 208 -3.01 9.98 26.93
CA THR A 208 -4.05 9.15 27.60
C THR A 208 -3.71 7.66 27.41
N ASN A 209 -3.90 6.88 28.46
CA ASN A 209 -3.61 5.43 28.49
C ASN A 209 -2.14 5.06 28.16
N ALA A 210 -1.18 5.95 28.48
CA ALA A 210 0.23 5.80 28.15
C ALA A 210 0.48 5.54 26.64
N ASN A 211 -0.37 6.11 25.79
CA ASN A 211 -0.29 5.98 24.34
C ASN A 211 0.49 7.15 23.74
N ASP A 212 1.46 6.86 22.89
CA ASP A 212 2.21 7.83 22.08
C ASP A 212 2.03 7.58 20.57
N ARG A 213 1.33 6.49 20.15
CA ARG A 213 1.24 6.07 18.76
C ARG A 213 -0.15 6.30 18.18
N PHE A 214 -0.20 6.96 17.02
CA PHE A 214 -1.43 7.31 16.32
C PHE A 214 -1.33 6.94 14.84
N ARG A 215 -2.40 6.37 14.28
CA ARG A 215 -2.41 5.81 12.93
C ARG A 215 -3.58 6.31 12.09
N SER A 216 -3.30 6.63 10.83
CA SER A 216 -4.28 6.84 9.78
C SER A 216 -4.15 5.74 8.71
N LYS A 217 -5.28 5.28 8.15
CA LYS A 217 -5.36 4.20 7.17
C LYS A 217 -6.04 4.68 5.87
N PRO A 218 -5.50 5.69 5.18
CA PRO A 218 -6.09 6.19 3.95
C PRO A 218 -6.07 5.14 2.85
N MET A 219 -7.13 5.15 2.04
CA MET A 219 -7.26 4.35 0.83
C MET A 219 -7.17 5.26 -0.38
N LEU A 220 -6.31 4.90 -1.34
CA LEU A 220 -6.08 5.67 -2.55
C LEU A 220 -6.33 4.80 -3.78
N ILE A 221 -6.69 5.44 -4.88
CA ILE A 221 -6.64 4.80 -6.21
C ILE A 221 -5.27 5.12 -6.80
N PHE A 222 -4.59 4.13 -7.36
CA PHE A 222 -3.27 4.33 -7.94
C PHE A 222 -3.16 3.84 -9.39
N LEU A 223 -2.21 4.44 -10.10
CA LEU A 223 -1.70 3.98 -11.38
C LEU A 223 -0.19 3.79 -11.27
N ALA A 224 0.31 2.77 -11.98
CA ALA A 224 1.74 2.48 -12.01
C ALA A 224 2.19 1.94 -13.37
N VAL A 225 3.44 2.19 -13.69
CA VAL A 225 4.15 1.56 -14.80
C VAL A 225 5.21 0.64 -14.24
N SER A 226 5.20 -0.61 -14.71
CA SER A 226 6.23 -1.61 -14.39
C SER A 226 7.07 -1.88 -15.63
N PHE A 227 8.37 -1.81 -15.49
CA PHE A 227 9.33 -2.05 -16.57
C PHE A 227 10.29 -3.18 -16.23
N ASN A 228 10.40 -4.16 -17.12
CA ASN A 228 11.36 -5.26 -17.03
C ASN A 228 12.53 -5.05 -17.99
N PRO A 229 13.68 -4.52 -17.56
CA PRO A 229 14.84 -4.28 -18.42
C PRO A 229 15.54 -5.56 -18.86
N PHE A 230 15.35 -6.65 -18.13
CA PHE A 230 16.07 -7.92 -18.32
C PHE A 230 15.34 -8.91 -19.22
N LYS A 231 14.17 -8.57 -19.71
CA LYS A 231 13.45 -9.40 -20.67
C LYS A 231 13.99 -9.13 -22.08
N ASN A 232 14.55 -10.15 -22.69
CA ASN A 232 15.01 -10.14 -24.09
C ASN A 232 13.86 -10.44 -25.04
#